data_a93f113665fb93e0f0c313291d994257
#
_entry.id   a93f113665fb93e0f0c313291d994257
#
_cell.length_a   1.000
_cell.length_b   1.000
_cell.length_c   1.000
_cell.angle_alpha   90.00
_cell.angle_beta   90.00
_cell.angle_gamma   90.00
#
_symmetry.space_group_name_H-M   'P 1'
#
loop_
_entity.id
_entity.type
_entity.pdbx_description
1 polymer ?
#
loop_
_entity_poly.entity_id
_entity_poly.type
_entity_poly.pdbx_seq_one_letter_code
_entity_poly.pdbx_strand_id
1 'polypeptide(L)'
;MAPTAILNDPSAALDTDMTFPVAAKVLSPDLPHKTEAGAVALNISDHAALKDQAQIIWDAAHAHAPDARLDGILVQPMVFGLAEVLVGYRRDPETGPVVVLGIGGILAEIYGDATVRPAPVDTVTAREMINEVRGLAPIRGYRNMPKGDLDALAEAVAAVSRLAAIEHPCILEAEINPLCVAKAGAGVLAVDALIRLTL
;
A
#
# COMPACT_ATOMS: atom_id res chain seq x y z
N MET A 1 10.28 -3.77 -6.08
CA MET A 1 10.09 -2.71 -5.06
C MET A 1 10.60 -1.42 -5.69
N ALA A 2 9.92 -0.29 -5.50
CA ALA A 2 10.42 1.00 -5.97
C ALA A 2 11.74 1.32 -5.25
N PRO A 3 12.70 2.02 -5.90
CA PRO A 3 13.90 2.49 -5.23
C PRO A 3 13.47 3.40 -4.07
N THR A 4 14.05 3.15 -2.89
CA THR A 4 13.70 3.89 -1.68
C THR A 4 14.95 4.42 -1.03
N ALA A 5 14.86 5.60 -0.42
CA ALA A 5 15.88 6.17 0.44
C ALA A 5 15.30 6.51 1.81
N ILE A 6 16.14 6.50 2.83
CA ILE A 6 15.74 6.86 4.19
C ILE A 6 16.55 8.08 4.60
N LEU A 7 15.87 9.14 4.99
CA LEU A 7 16.44 10.27 5.69
C LEU A 7 16.36 9.96 7.19
N ASN A 8 17.49 9.99 7.88
CA ASN A 8 17.53 9.71 9.32
C ASN A 8 16.83 10.80 10.15
N ASP A 9 16.80 12.02 9.62
CA ASP A 9 16.10 13.17 10.18
C ASP A 9 15.67 14.15 9.06
N PRO A 10 14.75 15.11 9.33
CA PRO A 10 14.26 16.04 8.32
C PRO A 10 15.33 16.94 7.67
N SER A 11 16.46 17.17 8.38
CA SER A 11 17.55 18.01 7.89
C SER A 11 18.56 17.27 7.02
N ALA A 12 18.49 15.93 7.01
CA ALA A 12 19.40 15.09 6.24
C ALA A 12 19.29 15.36 4.73
N ALA A 13 20.41 15.42 4.05
CA ALA A 13 20.43 15.52 2.61
C ALA A 13 20.07 14.16 1.99
N LEU A 14 19.26 14.19 0.93
CA LEU A 14 19.00 12.99 0.13
C LEU A 14 20.25 12.74 -0.74
N ASP A 15 21.00 11.70 -0.42
CA ASP A 15 22.23 11.30 -1.14
C ASP A 15 21.92 10.21 -2.18
N THR A 16 20.90 10.46 -3.03
CA THR A 16 20.53 9.54 -4.11
C THR A 16 19.95 10.30 -5.29
N ASP A 17 20.25 9.82 -6.50
CA ASP A 17 19.60 10.26 -7.75
C ASP A 17 18.17 9.72 -7.82
N MET A 18 17.24 10.36 -7.09
CA MET A 18 15.83 10.03 -7.16
C MET A 18 15.12 10.78 -8.29
N THR A 19 14.25 10.05 -9.00
CA THR A 19 13.38 10.64 -10.01
C THR A 19 12.17 11.29 -9.32
N PHE A 20 12.06 12.61 -9.41
CA PHE A 20 10.89 13.35 -8.95
C PHE A 20 9.72 13.24 -9.95
N PRO A 21 8.45 13.38 -9.49
CA PRO A 21 8.05 13.67 -8.12
C PRO A 21 8.22 12.45 -7.20
N VAL A 22 8.40 12.73 -5.88
CA VAL A 22 8.53 11.71 -4.86
C VAL A 22 7.43 11.81 -3.80
N ALA A 23 7.24 10.72 -3.06
CA ALA A 23 6.49 10.69 -1.80
C ALA A 23 7.47 10.60 -0.63
N ALA A 24 7.14 11.26 0.48
CA ALA A 24 7.85 11.15 1.74
C ALA A 24 6.89 10.72 2.85
N LYS A 25 7.29 9.78 3.69
CA LYS A 25 6.48 9.31 4.81
C LYS A 25 7.36 8.98 6.02
N VAL A 26 6.89 9.35 7.21
CA VAL A 26 7.58 9.05 8.45
C VAL A 26 7.61 7.54 8.69
N LEU A 27 8.77 7.01 9.02
CA LEU A 27 8.96 5.63 9.47
C LEU A 27 8.77 5.57 10.99
N SER A 28 7.76 4.83 11.41
CA SER A 28 7.48 4.59 12.83
C SER A 28 6.72 3.27 12.98
N PRO A 29 7.13 2.41 13.91
CA PRO A 29 6.35 1.23 14.26
C PRO A 29 5.08 1.59 15.06
N ASP A 30 5.05 2.78 15.65
CA ASP A 30 3.97 3.24 16.53
C ASP A 30 2.91 4.07 15.80
N LEU A 31 3.14 4.38 14.49
CA LEU A 31 2.24 5.15 13.64
C LEU A 31 1.79 4.33 12.41
N PRO A 32 0.87 3.37 12.57
CA PRO A 32 0.39 2.55 11.45
C PRO A 32 -0.39 3.38 10.42
N HIS A 33 -1.22 4.33 10.86
CA HIS A 33 -2.06 5.19 10.01
C HIS A 33 -1.43 6.56 9.77
N LYS A 34 -0.36 6.58 8.97
CA LYS A 34 0.48 7.77 8.74
C LYS A 34 -0.27 8.95 8.09
N THR A 35 -1.26 8.65 7.24
CA THR A 35 -2.08 9.68 6.56
C THR A 35 -2.92 10.47 7.55
N GLU A 36 -3.56 9.80 8.52
CA GLU A 36 -4.37 10.46 9.56
C GLU A 36 -3.50 11.33 10.48
N ALA A 37 -2.27 10.90 10.72
CA ALA A 37 -1.28 11.66 11.49
C ALA A 37 -0.67 12.85 10.73
N GLY A 38 -1.03 13.08 9.46
CA GLY A 38 -0.37 14.08 8.61
C GLY A 38 1.11 13.78 8.33
N ALA A 39 1.53 12.53 8.52
CA ALA A 39 2.92 12.08 8.44
C ALA A 39 3.32 11.57 7.05
N VAL A 40 2.59 11.99 6.00
CA VAL A 40 2.82 11.66 4.59
C VAL A 40 2.71 12.91 3.72
N ALA A 41 3.66 13.09 2.81
CA ALA A 41 3.60 14.11 1.76
C ALA A 41 3.78 13.45 0.39
N LEU A 42 2.92 13.83 -0.56
CA LEU A 42 2.89 13.27 -1.92
C LEU A 42 3.22 14.35 -2.96
N ASN A 43 3.62 13.90 -4.16
CA ASN A 43 3.89 14.79 -5.30
C ASN A 43 4.94 15.89 -5.02
N ILE A 44 5.95 15.57 -4.24
CA ILE A 44 7.06 16.47 -3.94
C ILE A 44 7.90 16.61 -5.21
N SER A 45 8.05 17.85 -5.71
CA SER A 45 8.56 18.12 -7.05
C SER A 45 10.09 18.15 -7.18
N ASP A 46 10.79 18.45 -6.09
CA ASP A 46 12.24 18.67 -6.09
C ASP A 46 12.83 18.56 -4.67
N HIS A 47 14.17 18.67 -4.58
CA HIS A 47 14.90 18.57 -3.31
C HIS A 47 14.56 19.67 -2.30
N ALA A 48 14.29 20.89 -2.76
CA ALA A 48 13.94 21.99 -1.85
C ALA A 48 12.58 21.73 -1.20
N ALA A 49 11.58 21.37 -2.02
CA ALA A 49 10.27 20.99 -1.55
C ALA A 49 10.33 19.74 -0.62
N LEU A 50 11.22 18.78 -0.93
CA LEU A 50 11.41 17.60 -0.08
C LEU A 50 11.86 17.97 1.32
N LYS A 51 12.84 18.88 1.44
CA LYS A 51 13.35 19.34 2.72
C LYS A 51 12.26 20.01 3.57
N ASP A 52 11.47 20.88 2.94
CA ASP A 52 10.39 21.59 3.63
C ASP A 52 9.29 20.61 4.06
N GLN A 53 8.88 19.70 3.16
CA GLN A 53 7.86 18.69 3.46
C GLN A 53 8.33 17.67 4.50
N ALA A 54 9.60 17.29 4.50
CA ALA A 54 10.18 16.40 5.50
C ALA A 54 10.03 16.96 6.91
N GLN A 55 10.29 18.28 7.10
CA GLN A 55 10.08 18.94 8.38
C GLN A 55 8.61 18.97 8.78
N ILE A 56 7.72 19.30 7.83
CA ILE A 56 6.27 19.38 8.09
C ILE A 56 5.71 18.03 8.57
N ILE A 57 6.00 16.93 7.84
CA ILE A 57 5.47 15.60 8.21
C ILE A 57 6.09 15.07 9.50
N TRP A 58 7.33 15.44 9.79
CA TRP A 58 8.00 15.07 11.03
C TRP A 58 7.37 15.74 12.24
N ASP A 59 7.13 17.05 12.16
CA ASP A 59 6.47 17.83 13.21
C ASP A 59 5.02 17.38 13.41
N ALA A 60 4.31 17.06 12.33
CA ALA A 60 2.96 16.52 12.40
C ALA A 60 2.91 15.15 13.10
N ALA A 61 3.86 14.26 12.81
CA ALA A 61 3.98 12.96 13.49
C ALA A 61 4.20 13.13 15.00
N HIS A 62 5.12 14.02 15.39
CA HIS A 62 5.38 14.32 16.80
C HIS A 62 4.18 14.97 17.50
N ALA A 63 3.45 15.86 16.81
CA ALA A 63 2.26 16.48 17.38
C ALA A 63 1.12 15.48 17.59
N HIS A 64 0.97 14.53 16.64
CA HIS A 64 -0.06 13.48 16.70
C HIS A 64 0.23 12.44 17.80
N ALA A 65 1.49 12.01 17.90
CA ALA A 65 1.94 11.00 18.85
C ALA A 65 3.31 11.39 19.46
N PRO A 66 3.32 12.20 20.54
CA PRO A 66 4.56 12.72 21.12
C PRO A 66 5.53 11.64 21.62
N ASP A 67 5.01 10.49 22.05
CA ASP A 67 5.79 9.37 22.58
C ASP A 67 6.16 8.33 21.53
N ALA A 68 5.73 8.50 20.26
CA ALA A 68 6.02 7.56 19.18
C ALA A 68 7.49 7.59 18.78
N ARG A 69 8.07 6.41 18.57
CA ARG A 69 9.41 6.28 18.02
C ARG A 69 9.39 6.60 16.54
N LEU A 70 10.16 7.61 16.13
CA LEU A 70 10.36 7.95 14.73
C LEU A 70 11.73 7.45 14.26
N ASP A 71 11.75 6.53 13.31
CA ASP A 71 12.98 5.88 12.81
C ASP A 71 13.59 6.61 11.60
N GLY A 72 12.90 7.63 11.06
CA GLY A 72 13.33 8.41 9.91
C GLY A 72 12.18 8.75 8.96
N ILE A 73 12.54 9.18 7.75
CA ILE A 73 11.61 9.51 6.68
C ILE A 73 11.95 8.66 5.46
N LEU A 74 11.00 7.82 5.04
CA LEU A 74 11.10 7.06 3.81
C LEU A 74 10.74 7.95 2.62
N VAL A 75 11.65 8.05 1.65
CA VAL A 75 11.44 8.77 0.38
C VAL A 75 11.42 7.77 -0.75
N GLN A 76 10.43 7.86 -1.63
CA GLN A 76 10.29 6.98 -2.79
C GLN A 76 9.70 7.73 -3.97
N PRO A 77 10.07 7.40 -5.23
CA PRO A 77 9.42 7.96 -6.40
C PRO A 77 7.91 7.73 -6.37
N MET A 78 7.15 8.71 -6.87
CA MET A 78 5.72 8.51 -7.08
C MET A 78 5.48 7.39 -8.09
N VAL A 79 4.54 6.52 -7.76
CA VAL A 79 4.12 5.41 -8.61
C VAL A 79 2.73 5.71 -9.14
N PHE A 80 2.56 5.61 -10.46
CA PHE A 80 1.28 5.82 -11.12
C PHE A 80 0.84 4.53 -11.80
N GLY A 81 -0.36 4.08 -11.47
CA GLY A 81 -1.00 2.91 -12.08
C GLY A 81 -2.30 3.29 -12.80
N LEU A 82 -2.93 2.30 -13.44
CA LEU A 82 -4.29 2.44 -13.97
C LEU A 82 -5.35 2.33 -12.89
N ALA A 83 -5.02 1.69 -11.77
CA ALA A 83 -5.84 1.59 -10.57
C ALA A 83 -4.95 1.40 -9.34
N GLU A 84 -5.49 1.80 -8.21
CA GLU A 84 -4.99 1.50 -6.87
C GLU A 84 -5.95 0.51 -6.22
N VAL A 85 -5.42 -0.58 -5.68
CA VAL A 85 -6.19 -1.61 -5.01
C VAL A 85 -5.67 -1.86 -3.60
N LEU A 86 -6.56 -2.28 -2.72
CA LEU A 86 -6.25 -2.82 -1.42
C LEU A 86 -6.25 -4.35 -1.53
N VAL A 87 -5.16 -4.98 -1.10
CA VAL A 87 -5.09 -6.43 -0.91
C VAL A 87 -4.77 -6.70 0.54
N GLY A 88 -5.71 -7.29 1.26
CA GLY A 88 -5.60 -7.54 2.68
C GLY A 88 -5.67 -9.03 3.01
N TYR A 89 -4.98 -9.41 4.08
CA TYR A 89 -5.11 -10.70 4.76
C TYR A 89 -5.44 -10.44 6.23
N ARG A 90 -6.37 -11.20 6.77
CA ARG A 90 -6.71 -11.14 8.19
C ARG A 90 -7.00 -12.55 8.71
N ARG A 91 -6.50 -12.85 9.90
CA ARG A 91 -6.92 -14.03 10.65
C ARG A 91 -8.08 -13.64 11.54
N ASP A 92 -9.27 -13.88 11.04
CA ASP A 92 -10.50 -13.57 11.75
C ASP A 92 -10.75 -14.63 12.83
N PRO A 93 -11.13 -14.25 14.06
CA PRO A 93 -11.29 -15.20 15.17
C PRO A 93 -12.50 -16.13 15.01
N GLU A 94 -13.51 -15.76 14.22
CA GLU A 94 -14.72 -16.55 14.04
C GLU A 94 -14.67 -17.38 12.74
N THR A 95 -14.21 -16.77 11.65
CA THR A 95 -14.24 -17.39 10.32
C THR A 95 -12.90 -17.98 9.88
N GLY A 96 -11.84 -17.73 10.65
CA GLY A 96 -10.49 -18.13 10.29
C GLY A 96 -9.82 -17.15 9.31
N PRO A 97 -8.76 -17.59 8.59
CA PRO A 97 -8.02 -16.72 7.70
C PRO A 97 -8.85 -16.32 6.48
N VAL A 98 -8.85 -15.02 6.15
CA VAL A 98 -9.53 -14.46 4.98
C VAL A 98 -8.58 -13.57 4.18
N VAL A 99 -8.83 -13.46 2.87
CA VAL A 99 -8.21 -12.49 1.97
C VAL A 99 -9.27 -11.52 1.48
N VAL A 100 -8.90 -10.26 1.41
CA VAL A 100 -9.74 -9.14 0.97
C VAL A 100 -9.12 -8.53 -0.28
N LEU A 101 -9.95 -8.19 -1.25
CA LEU A 101 -9.59 -7.36 -2.40
C LEU A 101 -10.61 -6.24 -2.52
N GLY A 102 -10.15 -5.00 -2.58
CA GLY A 102 -11.00 -3.83 -2.76
C GLY A 102 -10.34 -2.75 -3.60
N ILE A 103 -11.07 -1.70 -3.93
CA ILE A 103 -10.45 -0.48 -4.42
C ILE A 103 -9.56 0.09 -3.32
N GLY A 104 -8.39 0.62 -3.70
CA GLY A 104 -7.44 1.21 -2.78
C GLY A 104 -7.53 2.74 -2.73
N GLY A 105 -6.61 3.34 -2.01
CA GLY A 105 -6.52 4.79 -1.84
C GLY A 105 -7.63 5.36 -0.95
N ILE A 106 -7.77 6.68 -0.97
CA ILE A 106 -8.68 7.45 -0.10
C ILE A 106 -10.17 7.04 -0.29
N LEU A 107 -10.52 6.53 -1.47
CA LEU A 107 -11.91 6.17 -1.79
C LEU A 107 -12.33 4.80 -1.25
N ALA A 108 -11.38 3.97 -0.81
CA ALA A 108 -11.63 2.62 -0.30
C ALA A 108 -12.66 2.61 0.83
N GLU A 109 -12.46 3.48 1.81
CA GLU A 109 -13.32 3.59 3.00
C GLU A 109 -14.70 4.15 2.69
N ILE A 110 -14.80 5.04 1.69
CA ILE A 110 -16.05 5.71 1.32
C ILE A 110 -16.99 4.76 0.58
N TYR A 111 -16.45 3.98 -0.36
CA TYR A 111 -17.28 3.14 -1.23
C TYR A 111 -17.52 1.73 -0.70
N GLY A 112 -16.65 1.21 0.16
CA GLY A 112 -16.74 -0.15 0.69
C GLY A 112 -16.80 -1.22 -0.40
N ASP A 113 -16.27 -0.91 -1.61
CA ASP A 113 -16.30 -1.80 -2.78
C ASP A 113 -15.16 -2.81 -2.67
N ALA A 114 -15.44 -3.88 -1.95
CA ALA A 114 -14.50 -4.95 -1.66
C ALA A 114 -15.19 -6.31 -1.68
N THR A 115 -14.40 -7.36 -1.88
CA THR A 115 -14.82 -8.75 -1.79
C THR A 115 -13.88 -9.51 -0.86
N VAL A 116 -14.42 -10.55 -0.20
CA VAL A 116 -13.70 -11.35 0.81
C VAL A 116 -13.84 -12.83 0.46
N ARG A 117 -12.77 -13.59 0.67
CA ARG A 117 -12.77 -15.07 0.55
C ARG A 117 -12.01 -15.70 1.69
N PRO A 118 -12.35 -16.93 2.11
CA PRO A 118 -11.47 -17.74 2.94
C PRO A 118 -10.12 -17.93 2.29
N ALA A 119 -9.04 -17.80 3.07
CA ALA A 119 -7.67 -17.95 2.60
C ALA A 119 -7.12 -19.36 2.95
N PRO A 120 -6.25 -19.94 2.10
CA PRO A 120 -5.70 -19.38 0.86
C PRO A 120 -6.64 -19.51 -0.35
N VAL A 121 -6.47 -18.64 -1.36
CA VAL A 121 -7.15 -18.72 -2.66
C VAL A 121 -6.14 -19.01 -3.78
N ASP A 122 -6.63 -19.58 -4.87
CA ASP A 122 -5.89 -19.72 -6.12
C ASP A 122 -6.09 -18.50 -7.04
N THR A 123 -5.38 -18.49 -8.17
CA THR A 123 -5.49 -17.39 -9.14
C THR A 123 -6.84 -17.35 -9.86
N VAL A 124 -7.57 -18.46 -9.95
CA VAL A 124 -8.90 -18.52 -10.54
C VAL A 124 -9.89 -17.78 -9.64
N THR A 125 -9.91 -18.13 -8.35
CA THR A 125 -10.72 -17.43 -7.33
C THR A 125 -10.34 -15.95 -7.21
N ALA A 126 -9.03 -15.63 -7.25
CA ALA A 126 -8.57 -14.25 -7.25
C ALA A 126 -9.10 -13.46 -8.45
N ARG A 127 -9.21 -14.05 -9.64
CA ARG A 127 -9.82 -13.42 -10.80
C ARG A 127 -11.33 -13.18 -10.63
N GLU A 128 -12.03 -14.10 -9.99
CA GLU A 128 -13.45 -13.88 -9.65
C GLU A 128 -13.58 -12.68 -8.72
N MET A 129 -12.75 -12.59 -7.69
CA MET A 129 -12.70 -11.43 -6.79
C MET A 129 -12.47 -10.12 -7.55
N ILE A 130 -11.52 -10.08 -8.49
CA ILE A 130 -11.26 -8.91 -9.35
C ILE A 130 -12.50 -8.52 -10.16
N ASN A 131 -13.30 -9.48 -10.62
CA ASN A 131 -14.50 -9.23 -11.41
C ASN A 131 -15.66 -8.70 -10.54
N GLU A 132 -15.73 -9.05 -9.28
CA GLU A 132 -16.76 -8.62 -8.33
C GLU A 132 -16.58 -7.16 -7.91
N VAL A 133 -15.34 -6.68 -7.75
CA VAL A 133 -15.05 -5.29 -7.35
C VAL A 133 -15.41 -4.36 -8.50
N ARG A 134 -16.45 -3.54 -8.32
CA ARG A 134 -17.01 -2.67 -9.37
C ARG A 134 -16.07 -1.56 -9.80
N GLY A 135 -15.37 -0.96 -8.84
CA GLY A 135 -14.39 0.09 -9.06
C GLY A 135 -13.21 -0.33 -9.97
N LEU A 136 -13.01 -1.65 -10.15
CA LEU A 136 -12.00 -2.18 -11.07
C LEU A 136 -12.51 -2.37 -12.52
N ALA A 137 -13.77 -2.01 -12.82
CA ALA A 137 -14.30 -2.08 -14.18
C ALA A 137 -13.43 -1.34 -15.22
N PRO A 138 -12.89 -0.14 -14.95
CA PRO A 138 -12.03 0.57 -15.91
C PRO A 138 -10.85 -0.28 -16.37
N ILE A 139 -10.13 -0.91 -15.46
CA ILE A 139 -8.94 -1.70 -15.77
C ILE A 139 -9.24 -3.07 -16.40
N ARG A 140 -10.50 -3.48 -16.42
CA ARG A 140 -10.97 -4.64 -17.21
C ARG A 140 -11.19 -4.31 -18.67
N GLY A 141 -10.98 -3.05 -19.09
CA GLY A 141 -11.15 -2.57 -20.47
C GLY A 141 -12.54 -2.01 -20.75
N TYR A 142 -13.26 -1.54 -19.73
CA TYR A 142 -14.56 -0.89 -19.91
C TYR A 142 -14.46 0.29 -20.87
N ARG A 143 -15.36 0.35 -21.88
CA ARG A 143 -15.42 1.41 -22.90
C ARG A 143 -14.06 1.69 -23.58
N ASN A 144 -13.30 0.63 -23.91
CA ASN A 144 -11.98 0.71 -24.53
C ASN A 144 -10.89 1.40 -23.69
N MET A 145 -11.08 1.51 -22.37
CA MET A 145 -10.02 1.97 -21.50
C MET A 145 -8.83 0.98 -21.48
N PRO A 146 -7.61 1.44 -21.23
CA PRO A 146 -6.45 0.56 -21.15
C PRO A 146 -6.68 -0.55 -20.11
N LYS A 147 -6.34 -1.78 -20.49
CA LYS A 147 -6.44 -2.92 -19.57
C LYS A 147 -5.27 -2.89 -18.59
N GLY A 148 -5.59 -3.12 -17.31
CA GLY A 148 -4.61 -3.37 -16.27
C GLY A 148 -4.05 -4.79 -16.35
N ASP A 149 -2.96 -5.04 -15.64
CA ASP A 149 -2.36 -6.36 -15.51
C ASP A 149 -3.14 -7.20 -14.49
N LEU A 150 -4.27 -7.74 -14.95
CA LEU A 150 -5.17 -8.53 -14.09
C LEU A 150 -4.57 -9.90 -13.73
N ASP A 151 -3.60 -10.40 -14.52
CA ASP A 151 -2.90 -11.65 -14.22
C ASP A 151 -1.96 -11.43 -13.04
N ALA A 152 -1.13 -10.39 -13.10
CA ALA A 152 -0.25 -10.03 -12.00
C ALA A 152 -1.04 -9.65 -10.73
N LEU A 153 -2.21 -9.00 -10.87
CA LEU A 153 -3.08 -8.70 -9.74
C LEU A 153 -3.62 -9.99 -9.11
N ALA A 154 -4.09 -10.96 -9.91
CA ALA A 154 -4.58 -12.23 -9.39
C ALA A 154 -3.48 -13.03 -8.68
N GLU A 155 -2.26 -13.03 -9.22
CA GLU A 155 -1.10 -13.64 -8.58
C GLU A 155 -0.75 -12.96 -7.25
N ALA A 156 -0.84 -11.63 -7.17
CA ALA A 156 -0.60 -10.88 -5.93
C ALA A 156 -1.63 -11.23 -4.85
N VAL A 157 -2.92 -11.27 -5.20
CA VAL A 157 -4.00 -11.68 -4.26
C VAL A 157 -3.77 -13.10 -3.76
N ALA A 158 -3.48 -14.05 -4.66
CA ALA A 158 -3.19 -15.42 -4.30
C ALA A 158 -1.92 -15.51 -3.42
N ALA A 159 -0.89 -14.68 -3.68
CA ALA A 159 0.33 -14.64 -2.88
C ALA A 159 0.05 -14.15 -1.46
N VAL A 160 -0.69 -13.06 -1.30
CA VAL A 160 -1.09 -12.52 0.01
C VAL A 160 -1.94 -13.53 0.78
N SER A 161 -2.87 -14.22 0.10
CA SER A 161 -3.72 -15.22 0.75
C SER A 161 -2.93 -16.40 1.35
N ARG A 162 -1.75 -16.73 0.80
CA ARG A 162 -0.87 -17.79 1.32
C ARG A 162 -0.23 -17.49 2.67
N LEU A 163 -0.33 -16.24 3.16
CA LEU A 163 0.03 -15.89 4.53
C LEU A 163 -0.73 -16.72 5.57
N ALA A 164 -1.90 -17.26 5.20
CA ALA A 164 -2.67 -18.20 6.01
C ALA A 164 -1.88 -19.45 6.43
N ALA A 165 -0.90 -19.89 5.62
CA ALA A 165 -0.08 -21.06 5.88
C ALA A 165 1.12 -20.79 6.80
N ILE A 166 1.38 -19.54 7.17
CA ILE A 166 2.47 -19.19 8.07
C ILE A 166 1.99 -19.32 9.52
N GLU A 167 2.54 -20.29 10.24
CA GLU A 167 2.15 -20.57 11.62
C GLU A 167 2.99 -19.80 12.66
N HIS A 168 4.28 -19.60 12.37
CA HIS A 168 5.21 -18.96 13.30
C HIS A 168 6.19 -18.02 12.58
N PRO A 169 6.22 -16.69 12.93
CA PRO A 169 5.26 -16.01 13.80
C PRO A 169 3.87 -15.99 13.15
N CYS A 170 2.80 -16.08 13.95
CA CYS A 170 1.45 -16.04 13.40
C CYS A 170 1.15 -14.63 12.88
N ILE A 171 0.76 -14.54 11.62
CA ILE A 171 0.33 -13.28 10.99
C ILE A 171 -1.14 -13.07 11.32
N LEU A 172 -1.43 -12.00 12.07
CA LEU A 172 -2.79 -11.61 12.40
C LEU A 172 -3.43 -10.82 11.27
N GLU A 173 -2.66 -9.95 10.66
CA GLU A 173 -3.12 -9.04 9.61
C GLU A 173 -1.94 -8.66 8.71
N ALA A 174 -2.21 -8.55 7.43
CA ALA A 174 -1.30 -7.97 6.45
C ALA A 174 -2.12 -7.20 5.43
N GLU A 175 -1.68 -6.00 5.06
CA GLU A 175 -2.35 -5.14 4.10
C GLU A 175 -1.33 -4.51 3.16
N ILE A 176 -1.67 -4.47 1.88
CA ILE A 176 -0.99 -3.67 0.86
C ILE A 176 -2.00 -2.63 0.39
N ASN A 177 -1.74 -1.35 0.68
CA ASN A 177 -2.63 -0.24 0.31
C ASN A 177 -1.84 1.07 0.12
N PRO A 178 -1.66 1.52 -1.15
CA PRO A 178 -2.16 0.87 -2.36
C PRO A 178 -1.19 -0.17 -2.96
N LEU A 179 -1.75 -1.15 -3.64
CA LEU A 179 -1.11 -1.92 -4.68
C LEU A 179 -1.48 -1.28 -6.02
N CYS A 180 -0.50 -0.67 -6.70
CA CYS A 180 -0.71 -0.03 -8.00
C CYS A 180 -0.74 -1.07 -9.11
N VAL A 181 -1.80 -1.06 -9.94
CA VAL A 181 -1.95 -1.94 -11.10
C VAL A 181 -1.51 -1.20 -12.35
N ALA A 182 -0.44 -1.65 -12.99
CA ALA A 182 0.05 -1.09 -14.24
C ALA A 182 -0.74 -1.61 -15.46
N LYS A 183 -0.36 -1.20 -16.67
CA LYS A 183 -0.93 -1.74 -17.91
C LYS A 183 -0.64 -3.23 -18.03
N ALA A 184 -1.49 -3.95 -18.78
CA ALA A 184 -1.32 -5.36 -19.05
C ALA A 184 0.13 -5.71 -19.47
N GLY A 185 0.74 -6.70 -18.83
CA GLY A 185 2.12 -7.12 -19.02
C GLY A 185 3.18 -6.27 -18.28
N ALA A 186 2.77 -5.23 -17.54
CA ALA A 186 3.69 -4.37 -16.78
C ALA A 186 3.65 -4.61 -15.26
N GLY A 187 2.82 -5.55 -14.81
CA GLY A 187 2.79 -6.00 -13.44
C GLY A 187 1.99 -5.14 -12.47
N VAL A 188 2.21 -5.40 -11.19
CA VAL A 188 1.68 -4.63 -10.06
C VAL A 188 2.82 -4.21 -9.13
N LEU A 189 2.65 -3.09 -8.42
CA LEU A 189 3.67 -2.58 -7.51
C LEU A 189 3.06 -2.20 -6.16
N ALA A 190 3.55 -2.82 -5.09
CA ALA A 190 3.21 -2.45 -3.73
C ALA A 190 3.90 -1.13 -3.36
N VAL A 191 3.13 -0.15 -2.90
CA VAL A 191 3.60 1.18 -2.50
C VAL A 191 3.70 1.27 -0.99
N ASP A 192 2.69 0.78 -0.29
CA ASP A 192 2.73 0.68 1.17
C ASP A 192 2.21 -0.68 1.64
N ALA A 193 2.77 -1.15 2.75
CA ALA A 193 2.35 -2.40 3.37
C ALA A 193 2.45 -2.34 4.88
N LEU A 194 1.51 -2.98 5.55
CA LEU A 194 1.47 -3.18 6.99
C LEU A 194 1.36 -4.67 7.28
N ILE A 195 2.12 -5.15 8.27
CA ILE A 195 1.99 -6.53 8.77
C ILE A 195 1.93 -6.47 10.30
N ARG A 196 0.95 -7.15 10.87
CA ARG A 196 0.81 -7.32 12.32
C ARG A 196 0.97 -8.79 12.69
N LEU A 197 1.89 -9.04 13.60
CA LEU A 197 2.26 -10.37 14.08
C LEU A 197 1.78 -10.59 15.53
N THR A 198 1.58 -11.85 15.92
CA THR A 198 1.61 -12.20 17.34
C THR A 198 3.05 -12.19 17.82
N LEU A 199 3.29 -11.56 18.96
CA LEU A 199 4.53 -11.70 19.72
C LEU A 199 4.53 -13.03 20.47
#